data_05feeabf366e9d93116620ebd7eec3fc
#
_entry.id   05feeabf366e9d93116620ebd7eec3fc
#
_cell.length_a   1.000
_cell.length_b   1.000
_cell.length_c   1.000
_cell.angle_alpha   90.00
_cell.angle_beta   90.00
_cell.angle_gamma   90.00
#
_symmetry.space_group_name_H-M   'P 1'
#
loop_
_entity.id
_entity.type
_entity.pdbx_description
1 polymer ?
#
loop_
_entity_poly.entity_id
_entity_poly.type
_entity_poly.pdbx_seq_one_letter_code
_entity_poly.pdbx_strand_id
1 'polypeptide(L)'
;MIFDIFSGKHNLLSCTERRKIYMVKAIKNICNWLSTILVAVAVVLAVLLVGARLVGFQVFTVLSGSMEPNYHVGSLIYVKEVDPFQLESGDVITFMMSEDVVATHRVVGVVEDEDDPGVIRFRTKGDANETEDGTLVHYKNVIGSPVFSIPKLGYVATYIQNPPGTYVVIAAGAFLLMLMFLPDIFSDDEEEEKKSKEK
;
A
#
# COMPACT_ATOMS: atom_id res chain seq x y z
N MET A 1 -2.11 -66.47 43.92
CA MET A 1 -2.30 -66.70 42.51
C MET A 1 -2.97 -65.43 41.98
N ILE A 2 -2.17 -64.67 41.45
CA ILE A 2 -2.25 -63.24 41.19
C ILE A 2 -2.98 -63.01 39.86
N PHE A 3 -3.91 -62.14 39.80
CA PHE A 3 -4.44 -61.62 38.57
C PHE A 3 -4.30 -60.10 38.56
N ASP A 4 -3.20 -59.66 37.98
CA ASP A 4 -3.02 -58.28 37.55
C ASP A 4 -3.97 -58.04 36.37
N ILE A 5 -5.00 -57.31 36.57
CA ILE A 5 -5.82 -56.75 35.50
C ILE A 5 -5.24 -55.38 35.20
N PHE A 6 -4.45 -55.34 34.20
CA PHE A 6 -3.91 -54.16 33.54
C PHE A 6 -5.07 -53.24 33.11
N SER A 7 -5.34 -52.22 33.89
CA SER A 7 -6.30 -51.18 33.52
C SER A 7 -5.73 -50.29 32.44
N GLY A 8 -5.86 -50.68 31.19
CA GLY A 8 -5.62 -49.86 30.06
C GLY A 8 -6.63 -48.75 29.96
N LYS A 9 -6.38 -47.61 30.56
CA LYS A 9 -7.09 -46.37 30.25
C LYS A 9 -6.74 -45.95 28.80
N HIS A 10 -7.27 -46.65 27.81
CA HIS A 10 -7.35 -46.12 26.48
C HIS A 10 -8.39 -44.99 26.49
N ASN A 11 -7.89 -43.79 26.39
CA ASN A 11 -8.66 -42.56 26.15
C ASN A 11 -9.54 -42.75 24.89
N LEU A 12 -10.73 -43.28 25.09
CA LEU A 12 -11.80 -43.31 24.08
C LEU A 12 -12.42 -41.91 24.03
N LEU A 13 -11.68 -40.95 23.47
CA LEU A 13 -12.31 -39.70 23.04
C LEU A 13 -13.45 -40.06 22.11
N SER A 14 -14.66 -39.61 22.43
CA SER A 14 -15.83 -39.88 21.60
C SER A 14 -15.56 -39.38 20.15
N CYS A 15 -16.18 -40.01 19.18
CA CYS A 15 -16.03 -39.62 17.76
C CYS A 15 -16.36 -38.14 17.57
N THR A 16 -17.24 -37.59 18.38
CA THR A 16 -17.65 -36.19 18.39
C THR A 16 -16.55 -35.27 18.92
N GLU A 17 -15.80 -35.66 19.95
CA GLU A 17 -14.68 -34.86 20.47
C GLU A 17 -13.48 -34.84 19.49
N ARG A 18 -13.16 -35.98 18.88
CA ARG A 18 -12.14 -36.01 17.83
C ARG A 18 -12.49 -35.10 16.67
N ARG A 19 -13.72 -35.08 16.21
CA ARG A 19 -14.21 -34.22 15.15
C ARG A 19 -14.07 -32.72 15.55
N LYS A 20 -14.41 -32.36 16.78
CA LYS A 20 -14.22 -30.99 17.30
C LYS A 20 -12.74 -30.58 17.27
N ILE A 21 -11.84 -31.42 17.75
CA ILE A 21 -10.39 -31.15 17.75
C ILE A 21 -9.87 -30.94 16.34
N TYR A 22 -10.26 -31.78 15.38
CA TYR A 22 -9.86 -31.60 13.97
C TYR A 22 -10.42 -30.32 13.36
N MET A 23 -11.67 -29.96 13.65
CA MET A 23 -12.26 -28.71 13.17
C MET A 23 -11.53 -27.50 13.75
N VAL A 24 -11.25 -27.46 15.05
CA VAL A 24 -10.51 -26.35 15.69
C VAL A 24 -9.11 -26.20 15.09
N LYS A 25 -8.39 -27.31 14.90
CA LYS A 25 -7.07 -27.28 14.25
C LYS A 25 -7.14 -26.78 12.81
N ALA A 26 -8.14 -27.21 12.04
CA ALA A 26 -8.32 -26.76 10.66
C ALA A 26 -8.63 -25.25 10.61
N ILE A 27 -9.53 -24.78 11.49
CA ILE A 27 -9.85 -23.35 11.60
C ILE A 27 -8.61 -22.55 12.00
N LYS A 28 -7.84 -22.98 13.00
CA LYS A 28 -6.60 -22.33 13.43
C LYS A 28 -5.60 -22.22 12.28
N ASN A 29 -5.41 -23.29 11.51
CA ASN A 29 -4.52 -23.27 10.35
C ASN A 29 -5.00 -22.31 9.26
N ILE A 30 -6.31 -22.31 8.95
CA ILE A 30 -6.88 -21.38 7.95
C ILE A 30 -6.70 -19.94 8.43
N CYS A 31 -7.00 -19.62 9.69
CA CYS A 31 -6.81 -18.30 10.26
C CYS A 31 -5.35 -17.86 10.19
N ASN A 32 -4.39 -18.73 10.53
CA ASN A 32 -2.96 -18.41 10.46
C ASN A 32 -2.52 -18.13 9.00
N TRP A 33 -2.93 -18.95 8.05
CA TRP A 33 -2.63 -18.71 6.64
C TRP A 33 -3.21 -17.40 6.14
N LEU A 34 -4.47 -17.13 6.48
CA LEU A 34 -5.15 -15.90 6.08
C LEU A 34 -4.45 -14.66 6.69
N SER A 35 -4.12 -14.71 7.98
CA SER A 35 -3.39 -13.64 8.66
C SER A 35 -2.01 -13.41 8.04
N THR A 36 -1.28 -14.48 7.72
CA THR A 36 0.05 -14.37 7.08
C THR A 36 -0.04 -13.71 5.71
N ILE A 37 -1.00 -14.11 4.87
CA ILE A 37 -1.22 -13.50 3.55
C ILE A 37 -1.59 -12.02 3.70
N LEU A 38 -2.48 -11.70 4.64
CA LEU A 38 -2.94 -10.33 4.85
C LEU A 38 -1.81 -9.42 5.33
N VAL A 39 -0.97 -9.90 6.27
CA VAL A 39 0.23 -9.18 6.74
C VAL A 39 1.21 -8.99 5.58
N ALA A 40 1.46 -10.02 4.77
CA ALA A 40 2.35 -9.92 3.61
C ALA A 40 1.85 -8.85 2.62
N VAL A 41 0.56 -8.82 2.32
CA VAL A 41 -0.05 -7.78 1.46
C VAL A 41 0.10 -6.39 2.08
N ALA A 42 -0.15 -6.24 3.39
CA ALA A 42 0.01 -4.96 4.07
C ALA A 42 1.46 -4.47 4.05
N VAL A 43 2.43 -5.36 4.24
CA VAL A 43 3.87 -5.02 4.16
C VAL A 43 4.25 -4.60 2.74
N VAL A 44 3.79 -5.32 1.71
CA VAL A 44 4.05 -4.95 0.31
C VAL A 44 3.47 -3.57 0.01
N LEU A 45 2.22 -3.29 0.41
CA LEU A 45 1.61 -1.98 0.24
C LEU A 45 2.36 -0.88 1.00
N ALA A 46 2.79 -1.14 2.23
CA ALA A 46 3.59 -0.19 3.00
C ALA A 46 4.93 0.11 2.32
N VAL A 47 5.61 -0.89 1.79
CA VAL A 47 6.86 -0.70 1.04
C VAL A 47 6.63 0.10 -0.24
N LEU A 48 5.56 -0.16 -0.98
CA LEU A 48 5.25 0.58 -2.21
C LEU A 48 4.84 2.04 -1.94
N LEU A 49 4.09 2.30 -0.87
CA LEU A 49 3.56 3.64 -0.58
C LEU A 49 4.51 4.51 0.24
N VAL A 50 5.26 3.90 1.16
CA VAL A 50 6.12 4.62 2.11
C VAL A 50 7.60 4.42 1.78
N GLY A 51 8.00 3.19 1.46
CA GLY A 51 9.40 2.85 1.18
C GLY A 51 9.99 3.63 0.00
N ALA A 52 9.18 3.91 -1.02
CA ALA A 52 9.59 4.73 -2.15
C ALA A 52 10.06 6.14 -1.74
N ARG A 53 9.40 6.74 -0.74
CA ARG A 53 9.81 8.06 -0.20
C ARG A 53 11.17 8.02 0.48
N LEU A 54 11.52 6.91 1.12
CA LEU A 54 12.82 6.74 1.79
C LEU A 54 13.97 6.65 0.79
N VAL A 55 13.69 6.26 -0.46
CA VAL A 55 14.66 6.14 -1.55
C VAL A 55 14.67 7.38 -2.46
N GLY A 56 13.96 8.45 -2.06
CA GLY A 56 13.96 9.74 -2.78
C GLY A 56 12.91 9.85 -3.89
N PHE A 57 11.95 8.92 -3.97
CA PHE A 57 10.81 9.09 -4.88
C PHE A 57 9.66 9.83 -4.20
N GLN A 58 9.05 10.73 -4.94
CA GLN A 58 7.75 11.28 -4.59
C GLN A 58 6.65 10.49 -5.28
N VAL A 59 5.56 10.23 -4.57
CA VAL A 59 4.48 9.35 -5.06
C VAL A 59 3.20 10.15 -5.18
N PHE A 60 2.62 10.16 -6.39
CA PHE A 60 1.38 10.88 -6.70
C PHE A 60 0.34 9.96 -7.31
N THR A 61 -0.93 10.30 -7.12
CA THR A 61 -2.05 9.62 -7.79
C THR A 61 -2.50 10.44 -8.99
N VAL A 62 -2.64 9.80 -10.14
CA VAL A 62 -3.19 10.41 -11.34
C VAL A 62 -4.69 10.58 -11.18
N LEU A 63 -5.16 11.82 -11.13
CA LEU A 63 -6.56 12.17 -10.91
C LEU A 63 -7.32 12.52 -12.19
N SER A 64 -6.61 12.95 -13.24
CA SER A 64 -7.20 13.38 -14.51
C SER A 64 -6.63 12.60 -15.70
N GLY A 65 -7.36 12.60 -16.82
CA GLY A 65 -6.96 11.92 -18.04
C GLY A 65 -6.08 12.76 -18.98
N SER A 66 -5.54 13.90 -18.54
CA SER A 66 -4.74 14.81 -19.42
C SER A 66 -3.49 14.13 -20.02
N MET A 67 -2.99 13.08 -19.40
CA MET A 67 -1.82 12.31 -19.84
C MET A 67 -2.17 10.93 -20.43
N GLU A 68 -3.45 10.69 -20.76
CA GLU A 68 -3.83 9.48 -21.49
C GLU A 68 -3.18 9.48 -22.91
N PRO A 69 -2.81 8.32 -23.44
CA PRO A 69 -2.88 6.98 -22.85
C PRO A 69 -1.67 6.61 -21.98
N ASN A 70 -0.69 7.48 -21.79
CA ASN A 70 0.58 7.16 -21.13
C ASN A 70 0.43 6.97 -19.61
N TYR A 71 -0.42 7.77 -18.96
CA TYR A 71 -0.71 7.69 -17.53
C TYR A 71 -2.21 7.67 -17.32
N HIS A 72 -2.74 6.48 -16.97
CA HIS A 72 -4.18 6.28 -16.77
C HIS A 72 -4.68 6.85 -15.45
N VAL A 73 -5.90 7.36 -15.44
CA VAL A 73 -6.58 7.79 -14.22
C VAL A 73 -6.60 6.67 -13.18
N GLY A 74 -6.32 7.01 -11.94
CA GLY A 74 -6.22 6.03 -10.83
C GLY A 74 -4.89 5.28 -10.77
N SER A 75 -3.93 5.62 -11.63
CA SER A 75 -2.56 5.10 -11.49
C SER A 75 -1.81 5.81 -10.37
N LEU A 76 -0.87 5.10 -9.76
CA LEU A 76 0.12 5.66 -8.85
C LEU A 76 1.41 5.89 -9.64
N ILE A 77 1.92 7.12 -9.67
CA ILE A 77 3.18 7.46 -10.35
C ILE A 77 4.28 7.72 -9.34
N TYR A 78 5.47 7.25 -9.66
CA TYR A 78 6.69 7.42 -8.87
C TYR A 78 7.57 8.42 -9.59
N VAL A 79 7.74 9.59 -8.99
CA VAL A 79 8.46 10.74 -9.54
C VAL A 79 9.81 10.82 -8.87
N LYS A 80 10.85 10.89 -9.67
CA LYS A 80 12.22 11.11 -9.23
C LYS A 80 12.63 12.55 -9.51
N GLU A 81 13.30 13.18 -8.56
CA GLU A 81 13.89 14.51 -8.75
C GLU A 81 14.88 14.48 -9.92
N VAL A 82 14.83 15.52 -10.76
CA VAL A 82 15.69 15.71 -11.92
C VAL A 82 16.23 17.13 -11.92
N ASP A 83 17.38 17.32 -12.54
CA ASP A 83 17.91 18.66 -12.78
C ASP A 83 17.06 19.36 -13.86
N PRO A 84 16.35 20.46 -13.53
CA PRO A 84 15.52 21.15 -14.51
C PRO A 84 16.30 21.65 -15.73
N PHE A 85 17.59 21.94 -15.58
CA PHE A 85 18.42 22.45 -16.68
C PHE A 85 18.83 21.38 -17.72
N GLN A 86 18.54 20.09 -17.41
CA GLN A 86 18.76 18.95 -18.31
C GLN A 86 17.49 18.52 -19.04
N LEU A 87 16.35 19.15 -18.72
CA LEU A 87 15.06 18.81 -19.34
C LEU A 87 14.95 19.37 -20.74
N GLU A 88 14.48 18.52 -21.65
CA GLU A 88 14.30 18.83 -23.06
C GLU A 88 12.83 18.72 -23.50
N SER A 89 12.53 19.23 -24.68
CA SER A 89 11.22 19.03 -25.31
C SER A 89 10.99 17.54 -25.56
N GLY A 90 9.85 17.03 -25.08
CA GLY A 90 9.48 15.61 -25.10
C GLY A 90 9.49 14.95 -23.72
N ASP A 91 10.22 15.50 -22.76
CA ASP A 91 10.25 14.97 -21.40
C ASP A 91 8.91 15.17 -20.67
N VAL A 92 8.56 14.22 -19.80
CA VAL A 92 7.40 14.34 -18.94
C VAL A 92 7.85 14.84 -17.58
N ILE A 93 7.24 15.91 -17.09
CA ILE A 93 7.55 16.51 -15.81
C ILE A 93 6.33 16.55 -14.91
N THR A 94 6.57 16.37 -13.61
CA THR A 94 5.62 16.65 -12.54
C THR A 94 6.02 17.94 -11.87
N PHE A 95 5.10 18.87 -11.73
CA PHE A 95 5.38 20.22 -11.25
C PHE A 95 4.23 20.77 -10.40
N MET A 96 4.54 21.75 -9.55
CA MET A 96 3.55 22.49 -8.77
C MET A 96 2.91 23.56 -9.66
N MET A 97 1.58 23.44 -9.84
CA MET A 97 0.78 24.44 -10.54
C MET A 97 0.33 25.54 -9.57
N SER A 98 0.05 25.19 -8.31
CA SER A 98 -0.22 26.09 -7.19
C SER A 98 0.24 25.43 -5.87
N GLU A 99 0.06 26.08 -4.73
CA GLU A 99 0.49 25.55 -3.42
C GLU A 99 0.00 24.13 -3.13
N ASP A 100 -1.22 23.77 -3.59
CA ASP A 100 -1.85 22.47 -3.32
C ASP A 100 -2.12 21.63 -4.59
N VAL A 101 -1.75 22.13 -5.77
CA VAL A 101 -2.06 21.46 -7.04
C VAL A 101 -0.78 21.05 -7.75
N VAL A 102 -0.66 19.76 -7.97
CA VAL A 102 0.43 19.15 -8.74
C VAL A 102 -0.12 18.65 -10.08
N ALA A 103 0.57 18.95 -11.16
CA ALA A 103 0.28 18.46 -12.49
C ALA A 103 1.45 17.65 -13.04
N THR A 104 1.14 16.74 -13.96
CA THR A 104 2.14 16.00 -14.74
C THR A 104 1.80 16.19 -16.19
N HIS A 105 2.65 16.87 -16.94
CA HIS A 105 2.49 17.12 -18.38
C HIS A 105 3.82 16.97 -19.11
N ARG A 106 3.75 16.96 -20.43
CA ARG A 106 4.91 16.86 -21.30
C ARG A 106 5.45 18.25 -21.62
N VAL A 107 6.76 18.41 -21.57
CA VAL A 107 7.46 19.60 -22.03
C VAL A 107 7.36 19.66 -23.55
N VAL A 108 6.82 20.74 -24.08
CA VAL A 108 6.76 21.02 -25.53
C VAL A 108 7.71 22.11 -25.96
N GLY A 109 8.31 22.81 -25.01
CA GLY A 109 9.37 23.78 -25.27
C GLY A 109 10.00 24.31 -24.00
N VAL A 110 11.26 24.69 -24.09
CA VAL A 110 12.00 25.36 -23.03
C VAL A 110 12.23 26.80 -23.51
N VAL A 111 11.93 27.77 -22.66
CA VAL A 111 12.09 29.19 -22.95
C VAL A 111 12.87 29.85 -21.81
N GLU A 112 13.73 30.81 -22.17
CA GLU A 112 14.35 31.67 -21.16
C GLU A 112 13.34 32.73 -20.71
N ASP A 113 13.45 33.13 -19.48
CA ASP A 113 12.62 34.21 -18.94
C ASP A 113 13.07 35.55 -19.53
N GLU A 114 12.12 36.35 -20.04
CA GLU A 114 12.42 37.64 -20.64
C GLU A 114 12.92 38.66 -19.63
N ASP A 115 12.48 38.55 -18.38
CA ASP A 115 12.76 39.51 -17.31
C ASP A 115 13.97 39.10 -16.44
N ASP A 116 14.40 37.83 -16.45
CA ASP A 116 15.49 37.32 -15.60
C ASP A 116 16.40 36.36 -16.40
N PRO A 117 17.49 36.86 -16.99
CA PRO A 117 18.43 36.05 -17.76
C PRO A 117 19.04 34.92 -16.91
N GLY A 118 18.94 33.68 -17.40
CA GLY A 118 19.37 32.46 -16.71
C GLY A 118 18.26 31.72 -15.97
N VAL A 119 17.06 32.28 -15.92
CA VAL A 119 15.86 31.57 -15.50
C VAL A 119 15.22 30.90 -16.71
N ILE A 120 14.93 29.60 -16.56
CA ILE A 120 14.20 28.85 -17.59
C ILE A 120 12.78 28.55 -17.16
N ARG A 121 11.89 28.53 -18.15
CA ARG A 121 10.49 28.15 -18.00
C ARG A 121 10.14 27.09 -19.04
N PHE A 122 9.18 26.25 -18.71
CA PHE A 122 8.71 25.18 -19.58
C PHE A 122 7.32 25.49 -20.11
N ARG A 123 7.14 25.36 -21.41
CA ARG A 123 5.83 25.19 -22.02
C ARG A 123 5.45 23.73 -21.88
N THR A 124 4.29 23.46 -21.35
CA THR A 124 3.82 22.10 -21.08
C THR A 124 2.48 21.84 -21.76
N LYS A 125 2.20 20.56 -21.98
CA LYS A 125 0.94 20.12 -22.56
C LYS A 125 0.64 18.70 -22.08
N GLY A 126 -0.61 18.45 -21.71
CA GLY A 126 -1.10 17.09 -21.46
C GLY A 126 -1.17 16.31 -22.77
N ASP A 127 -0.78 15.04 -22.76
CA ASP A 127 -0.74 14.19 -23.96
C ASP A 127 -2.13 14.06 -24.64
N ALA A 128 -3.21 14.07 -23.84
CA ALA A 128 -4.59 14.03 -24.32
C ALA A 128 -5.20 15.42 -24.61
N ASN A 129 -4.50 16.50 -24.29
CA ASN A 129 -5.04 17.86 -24.49
C ASN A 129 -4.82 18.31 -25.94
N GLU A 130 -5.70 19.13 -26.46
CA GLU A 130 -5.54 19.71 -27.81
C GLU A 130 -4.57 20.90 -27.81
N THR A 131 -4.55 21.68 -26.72
CA THR A 131 -3.77 22.91 -26.59
C THR A 131 -2.70 22.79 -25.51
N GLU A 132 -1.66 23.61 -25.62
CA GLU A 132 -0.65 23.80 -24.56
C GLU A 132 -1.28 24.45 -23.32
N ASP A 133 -0.63 24.27 -22.17
CA ASP A 133 -1.04 24.90 -20.93
C ASP A 133 -0.88 26.43 -21.04
N GLY A 134 -1.84 27.16 -20.48
CA GLY A 134 -1.89 28.63 -20.61
C GLY A 134 -0.82 29.36 -19.79
N THR A 135 -0.08 28.66 -18.93
CA THR A 135 0.96 29.24 -18.06
C THR A 135 2.28 28.51 -18.22
N LEU A 136 3.37 29.26 -18.18
CA LEU A 136 4.72 28.71 -18.21
C LEU A 136 5.10 28.16 -16.82
N VAL A 137 5.69 26.99 -16.79
CA VAL A 137 6.18 26.36 -15.56
C VAL A 137 7.58 26.87 -15.26
N HIS A 138 7.75 27.54 -14.13
CA HIS A 138 9.06 27.99 -13.65
C HIS A 138 9.91 26.78 -13.22
N TYR A 139 11.22 26.76 -13.51
CA TYR A 139 12.10 25.65 -13.18
C TYR A 139 12.06 25.23 -11.69
N LYS A 140 11.88 26.17 -10.76
CA LYS A 140 11.75 25.89 -9.32
C LYS A 140 10.49 25.14 -8.95
N ASN A 141 9.48 25.16 -9.79
CA ASN A 141 8.22 24.45 -9.57
C ASN A 141 8.28 22.99 -10.04
N VAL A 142 9.35 22.60 -10.75
CA VAL A 142 9.55 21.22 -11.17
C VAL A 142 9.88 20.37 -9.96
N ILE A 143 9.08 19.33 -9.74
CA ILE A 143 9.27 18.31 -8.69
C ILE A 143 10.20 17.21 -9.21
N GLY A 144 10.01 16.80 -10.45
CA GLY A 144 10.79 15.75 -11.06
C GLY A 144 10.10 15.13 -12.27
N SER A 145 10.61 13.98 -12.71
CA SER A 145 10.07 13.23 -13.83
C SER A 145 9.53 11.87 -13.37
N PRO A 146 8.36 11.44 -13.87
CA PRO A 146 7.82 10.13 -13.55
C PRO A 146 8.66 9.02 -14.18
N VAL A 147 9.14 8.08 -13.36
CA VAL A 147 9.99 6.97 -13.80
C VAL A 147 9.16 5.74 -14.13
N PHE A 148 8.13 5.46 -13.34
CA PHE A 148 7.19 4.37 -13.61
C PHE A 148 5.82 4.63 -12.98
N SER A 149 4.81 3.90 -13.44
CA SER A 149 3.45 3.97 -12.92
C SER A 149 2.88 2.59 -12.64
N ILE A 150 2.04 2.50 -11.61
CA ILE A 150 1.29 1.29 -11.29
C ILE A 150 -0.20 1.58 -11.47
N PRO A 151 -0.84 0.97 -12.49
CA PRO A 151 -2.26 1.20 -12.75
C PRO A 151 -3.13 0.77 -11.57
N LYS A 152 -4.22 1.51 -11.33
CA LYS A 152 -5.24 1.25 -10.30
C LYS A 152 -4.76 1.34 -8.84
N LEU A 153 -3.47 1.34 -8.55
CA LEU A 153 -2.97 1.42 -7.19
C LEU A 153 -3.23 2.81 -6.56
N GLY A 154 -3.36 3.84 -7.38
CA GLY A 154 -3.74 5.18 -6.94
C GLY A 154 -5.12 5.22 -6.27
N TYR A 155 -6.10 4.45 -6.76
CA TYR A 155 -7.40 4.34 -6.10
C TYR A 155 -7.28 3.78 -4.68
N VAL A 156 -6.44 2.76 -4.50
CA VAL A 156 -6.16 2.17 -3.18
C VAL A 156 -5.50 3.20 -2.27
N ALA A 157 -4.47 3.89 -2.77
CA ALA A 157 -3.77 4.94 -2.02
C ALA A 157 -4.72 6.07 -1.59
N THR A 158 -5.53 6.57 -2.51
CA THR A 158 -6.51 7.62 -2.23
C THR A 158 -7.58 7.17 -1.23
N TYR A 159 -8.07 5.92 -1.36
CA TYR A 159 -9.05 5.37 -0.41
C TYR A 159 -8.48 5.25 1.00
N ILE A 160 -7.23 4.77 1.13
CA ILE A 160 -6.56 4.64 2.44
C ILE A 160 -6.33 6.00 3.10
N GLN A 161 -6.01 7.03 2.32
CA GLN A 161 -5.67 8.37 2.82
C GLN A 161 -6.90 9.22 3.19
N ASN A 162 -8.07 8.87 2.68
CA ASN A 162 -9.29 9.65 2.87
C ASN A 162 -10.36 8.87 3.64
N PRO A 163 -11.15 9.53 4.51
CA PRO A 163 -12.32 8.91 5.12
C PRO A 163 -13.35 8.50 4.03
N PRO A 164 -14.03 7.34 4.16
CA PRO A 164 -14.02 6.41 5.30
C PRO A 164 -12.88 5.37 5.28
N GLY A 165 -12.06 5.32 4.23
CA GLY A 165 -11.03 4.29 4.03
C GLY A 165 -10.00 4.24 5.15
N THR A 166 -9.57 5.40 5.65
CA THR A 166 -8.66 5.48 6.80
C THR A 166 -9.20 4.73 8.01
N TYR A 167 -10.49 4.90 8.34
CA TYR A 167 -11.11 4.21 9.47
C TYR A 167 -11.21 2.69 9.23
N VAL A 168 -11.49 2.29 7.99
CA VAL A 168 -11.54 0.87 7.60
C VAL A 168 -10.17 0.22 7.77
N VAL A 169 -9.10 0.90 7.36
CA VAL A 169 -7.72 0.39 7.51
C VAL A 169 -7.32 0.28 8.98
N ILE A 170 -7.65 1.28 9.80
CA ILE A 170 -7.38 1.23 11.24
C ILE A 170 -8.16 0.08 11.90
N ALA A 171 -9.45 -0.06 11.58
CA ALA A 171 -10.29 -1.14 12.11
C ALA A 171 -9.79 -2.52 11.66
N ALA A 172 -9.40 -2.67 10.39
CA ALA A 172 -8.82 -3.91 9.88
C ALA A 172 -7.48 -4.24 10.57
N GLY A 173 -6.63 -3.25 10.79
CA GLY A 173 -5.38 -3.42 11.55
C GLY A 173 -5.61 -3.87 12.99
N ALA A 174 -6.53 -3.23 13.69
CA ALA A 174 -6.91 -3.61 15.06
C ALA A 174 -7.50 -5.03 15.10
N PHE A 175 -8.35 -5.38 14.15
CA PHE A 175 -8.94 -6.72 14.03
C PHE A 175 -7.86 -7.79 13.76
N LEU A 176 -6.87 -7.48 12.92
CA LEU A 176 -5.74 -8.36 12.66
C LEU A 176 -4.90 -8.60 13.92
N LEU A 177 -4.60 -7.55 14.67
CA LEU A 177 -3.89 -7.67 15.94
C LEU A 177 -4.70 -8.54 16.91
N MET A 178 -6.00 -8.32 17.01
CA MET A 178 -6.89 -9.16 17.82
C MET A 178 -6.81 -10.63 17.39
N LEU A 179 -6.89 -10.93 16.10
CA LEU A 179 -6.78 -12.31 15.60
C LEU A 179 -5.41 -12.94 15.88
N MET A 180 -4.35 -12.16 15.92
CA MET A 180 -3.01 -12.64 16.21
C MET A 180 -2.85 -13.03 17.68
N PHE A 181 -3.44 -12.28 18.61
CA PHE A 181 -3.34 -12.53 20.05
C PHE A 181 -4.42 -13.46 20.59
N LEU A 182 -5.56 -13.62 19.90
CA LEU A 182 -6.67 -14.46 20.34
C LEU A 182 -6.28 -15.93 20.62
N PRO A 183 -5.47 -16.61 19.76
CA PRO A 183 -5.08 -17.99 20.01
C PRO A 183 -4.26 -18.18 21.28
N ASP A 184 -3.46 -17.20 21.67
CA ASP A 184 -2.60 -17.29 22.85
C ASP A 184 -3.43 -17.15 24.13
N ILE A 185 -4.42 -16.24 24.15
CA ILE A 185 -5.33 -16.04 25.28
C ILE A 185 -6.13 -17.33 25.59
N PHE A 186 -6.64 -18.00 24.55
CA PHE A 186 -7.39 -19.26 24.73
C PHE A 186 -6.51 -20.48 25.02
N SER A 187 -5.20 -20.40 24.75
CA SER A 187 -4.27 -21.50 25.06
C SER A 187 -3.86 -21.55 26.52
N ASP A 188 -3.76 -20.40 27.17
CA ASP A 188 -3.38 -20.30 28.58
C ASP A 188 -4.48 -20.82 29.51
N ASP A 189 -5.74 -20.61 29.18
CA ASP A 189 -6.88 -21.11 29.95
C ASP A 189 -6.95 -22.65 29.99
N GLU A 190 -6.56 -23.34 28.90
CA GLU A 190 -6.53 -24.81 28.85
C GLU A 190 -5.38 -25.43 29.68
N GLU A 191 -4.26 -24.75 29.81
CA GLU A 191 -3.14 -25.23 30.65
C GLU A 191 -3.41 -25.04 32.14
N GLU A 192 -4.06 -23.97 32.56
CA GLU A 192 -4.43 -23.74 33.95
C GLU A 192 -5.53 -24.74 34.41
N GLU A 193 -6.50 -25.04 33.54
CA GLU A 193 -7.55 -26.02 33.87
C GLU A 193 -6.98 -27.45 34.01
N LYS A 194 -5.98 -27.81 33.22
CA LYS A 194 -5.28 -29.11 33.34
C LYS A 194 -4.47 -29.21 34.62
N LYS A 195 -3.75 -28.16 35.01
CA LYS A 195 -2.98 -28.11 36.27
C LYS A 195 -3.87 -28.13 37.52
N SER A 196 -5.08 -27.58 37.42
CA SER A 196 -6.06 -27.61 38.52
C SER A 196 -6.73 -28.99 38.74
N LYS A 197 -6.82 -29.79 37.66
CA LYS A 197 -7.39 -31.17 37.74
C LYS A 197 -6.37 -32.24 38.12
N GLU A 198 -5.08 -31.93 38.13
CA GLU A 198 -4.01 -32.84 38.56
C GLU A 198 -3.59 -32.68 40.04
N LYS A 199 -4.13 -31.71 40.77
CA LYS A 199 -3.99 -31.52 42.21
C LYS A 199 -5.22 -32.03 42.95
#